data_099dc823404f3946e9e7fc731c70a68f
#
_entry.id   099dc823404f3946e9e7fc731c70a68f
#
_cell.length_a   1.000
_cell.length_b   1.000
_cell.length_c   1.000
_cell.angle_alpha   90.00
_cell.angle_beta   90.00
_cell.angle_gamma   90.00
#
_symmetry.space_group_name_H-M   'P 1'
#
loop_
_entity.id
_entity.type
_entity.pdbx_description
1 polymer ?
#
loop_
_entity_poly.entity_id
_entity_poly.type
_entity_poly.pdbx_seq_one_letter_code
_entity_poly.pdbx_strand_id
1 'polypeptide(L)'
;GHGIGKSAVQAWAVIWFICTRPYPKIPCTAPTQHQLYDILWAEVSKWLRSNPALQREITWTQERVYMTGAKEEWFAVARTSNTPDALQGFHSENLLFIIDEASGVDDKVFEPVLGALSTEGARLLMCGNPTQLQGFFYDAFHKNRAEYHTIHVDDRNSPRVSQEYIDRIRTMYGEDSDAVSYTHLTLPT
;
A
#
# COMPACT_ATOMS: atom_id res chain seq x y z
N GLY A 1 -9.80 0.91 -8.13
CA GLY A 1 -11.14 0.88 -7.54
C GLY A 1 -11.19 0.26 -6.16
N HIS A 2 -12.31 0.39 -5.49
CA HIS A 2 -12.55 -0.23 -4.19
C HIS A 2 -12.81 -1.74 -4.36
N GLY A 3 -12.35 -2.55 -3.39
CA GLY A 3 -12.64 -4.00 -3.39
C GLY A 3 -11.80 -4.90 -4.29
N ILE A 4 -10.85 -4.35 -5.05
CA ILE A 4 -9.98 -5.12 -5.96
C ILE A 4 -8.86 -5.89 -5.24
N GLY A 5 -8.72 -5.75 -3.92
CA GLY A 5 -7.75 -6.50 -3.12
C GLY A 5 -6.42 -5.78 -2.86
N LYS A 6 -6.32 -4.46 -3.03
CA LYS A 6 -5.10 -3.68 -2.76
C LYS A 6 -4.51 -3.97 -1.37
N SER A 7 -5.32 -3.84 -0.31
CA SER A 7 -4.86 -4.06 1.07
C SER A 7 -4.44 -5.51 1.33
N ALA A 8 -5.08 -6.49 0.67
CA ALA A 8 -4.67 -7.90 0.76
C ALA A 8 -3.29 -8.13 0.12
N VAL A 9 -3.05 -7.56 -1.06
CA VAL A 9 -1.72 -7.65 -1.72
C VAL A 9 -0.63 -7.00 -0.88
N GLN A 10 -0.92 -5.84 -0.29
CA GLN A 10 0.03 -5.18 0.62
C GLN A 10 0.29 -6.00 1.89
N ALA A 11 -0.75 -6.58 2.49
CA ALA A 11 -0.60 -7.48 3.63
C ALA A 11 0.24 -8.71 3.30
N TRP A 12 0.03 -9.31 2.12
CA TRP A 12 0.85 -10.42 1.63
C TRP A 12 2.30 -9.99 1.38
N ALA A 13 2.52 -8.78 0.86
CA ALA A 13 3.87 -8.24 0.67
C ALA A 13 4.61 -8.07 2.00
N VAL A 14 3.93 -7.58 3.07
CA VAL A 14 4.49 -7.51 4.43
C VAL A 14 4.91 -8.89 4.91
N ILE A 15 3.99 -9.86 4.86
CA ILE A 15 4.23 -11.22 5.36
C ILE A 15 5.32 -11.91 4.54
N TRP A 16 5.23 -11.82 3.21
CA TRP A 16 6.24 -12.39 2.32
C TRP A 16 7.63 -11.81 2.60
N PHE A 17 7.75 -10.50 2.71
CA PHE A 17 9.04 -9.85 2.89
C PHE A 17 9.64 -10.18 4.26
N ILE A 18 8.82 -10.23 5.32
CA ILE A 18 9.27 -10.59 6.67
C ILE A 18 9.73 -12.06 6.76
N CYS A 19 9.11 -12.96 5.97
CA CYS A 19 9.44 -14.39 5.94
C CYS A 19 10.63 -14.74 5.05
N THR A 20 10.93 -13.92 4.02
CA THR A 20 11.90 -14.27 2.97
C THR A 20 13.16 -13.44 2.97
N ARG A 21 13.25 -12.42 3.81
CA ARG A 21 14.43 -11.55 3.92
C ARG A 21 14.94 -11.54 5.35
N PRO A 22 16.26 -11.65 5.57
CA PRO A 22 16.81 -11.55 6.92
C PRO A 22 16.78 -10.09 7.40
N TYR A 23 16.34 -9.91 8.63
CA TYR A 23 16.30 -8.62 9.33
C TYR A 23 15.71 -7.46 8.55
N PRO A 24 14.54 -7.65 7.90
CA PRO A 24 13.91 -6.60 7.12
C PRO A 24 13.34 -5.52 8.02
N LYS A 25 13.25 -4.30 7.49
CA LYS A 25 12.42 -3.23 8.04
C LYS A 25 11.34 -2.87 7.04
N ILE A 26 10.09 -2.87 7.49
CA ILE A 26 8.93 -2.65 6.62
C ILE A 26 8.06 -1.53 7.22
N PRO A 27 8.42 -0.25 7.03
CA PRO A 27 7.54 0.85 7.41
C PRO A 27 6.32 0.91 6.50
N CYS A 28 5.13 0.93 7.13
CA CYS A 28 3.83 0.98 6.46
C CYS A 28 3.11 2.27 6.84
N THR A 29 2.54 2.97 5.88
CA THR A 29 1.77 4.20 6.13
C THR A 29 0.53 4.29 5.24
N ALA A 30 -0.37 5.20 5.63
CA ALA A 30 -1.57 5.58 4.88
C ALA A 30 -1.95 7.02 5.26
N PRO A 31 -2.81 7.72 4.48
CA PRO A 31 -3.20 9.10 4.75
C PRO A 31 -3.85 9.31 6.13
N THR A 32 -4.58 8.32 6.63
CA THR A 32 -5.28 8.40 7.91
C THR A 32 -4.98 7.21 8.81
N GLN A 33 -5.13 7.42 10.13
CA GLN A 33 -5.02 6.34 11.12
C GLN A 33 -6.00 5.21 10.85
N HIS A 34 -7.24 5.53 10.47
CA HIS A 34 -8.25 4.54 10.13
C HIS A 34 -7.80 3.66 8.96
N GLN A 35 -7.32 4.25 7.86
CA GLN A 35 -6.83 3.47 6.71
C GLN A 35 -5.63 2.60 7.08
N LEU A 36 -4.73 3.12 7.88
CA LEU A 36 -3.54 2.39 8.31
C LEU A 36 -3.88 1.22 9.25
N TYR A 37 -4.57 1.51 10.36
CA TYR A 37 -4.77 0.52 11.42
C TYR A 37 -5.98 -0.39 11.19
N ASP A 38 -7.12 0.18 10.80
CA ASP A 38 -8.36 -0.58 10.71
C ASP A 38 -8.52 -1.30 9.37
N ILE A 39 -7.76 -0.90 8.35
CA ILE A 39 -7.79 -1.53 7.03
C ILE A 39 -6.52 -2.31 6.77
N LEU A 40 -5.37 -1.66 6.56
CA LEU A 40 -4.13 -2.35 6.19
C LEU A 40 -3.63 -3.27 7.31
N TRP A 41 -3.50 -2.74 8.52
CA TRP A 41 -2.94 -3.49 9.66
C TRP A 41 -3.85 -4.61 10.14
N ALA A 42 -5.16 -4.40 10.07
CA ALA A 42 -6.16 -5.44 10.33
C ALA A 42 -6.08 -6.57 9.27
N GLU A 43 -5.84 -6.23 8.01
CA GLU A 43 -5.67 -7.21 6.93
C GLU A 43 -4.39 -8.04 7.14
N VAL A 44 -3.27 -7.43 7.55
CA VAL A 44 -2.05 -8.15 7.94
C VAL A 44 -2.34 -9.13 9.09
N SER A 45 -3.03 -8.68 10.14
CA SER A 45 -3.42 -9.52 11.28
C SER A 45 -4.28 -10.71 10.85
N LYS A 46 -5.25 -10.48 9.97
CA LYS A 46 -6.15 -11.53 9.43
C LYS A 46 -5.35 -12.63 8.73
N TRP A 47 -4.44 -12.27 7.84
CA TRP A 47 -3.62 -13.23 7.10
C TRP A 47 -2.64 -13.98 7.99
N LEU A 48 -2.04 -13.34 8.97
CA LEU A 48 -1.20 -14.03 9.96
C LEU A 48 -2.02 -15.04 10.76
N ARG A 49 -3.22 -14.67 11.23
CA ARG A 49 -4.10 -15.56 11.99
C ARG A 49 -4.65 -16.74 11.18
N SER A 50 -4.71 -16.63 9.87
CA SER A 50 -5.16 -17.72 9.00
C SER A 50 -4.14 -18.84 8.84
N ASN A 51 -2.88 -18.65 9.27
CA ASN A 51 -1.80 -19.62 9.14
C ASN A 51 -1.12 -19.90 10.49
N PRO A 52 -1.40 -21.08 11.11
CA PRO A 52 -0.82 -21.44 12.41
C PRO A 52 0.71 -21.53 12.44
N ALA A 53 1.36 -21.81 11.31
CA ALA A 53 2.82 -21.82 11.24
C ALA A 53 3.38 -20.39 11.38
N LEU A 54 2.78 -19.43 10.70
CA LEU A 54 3.18 -18.02 10.81
C LEU A 54 2.94 -17.46 12.22
N GLN A 55 1.85 -17.86 12.87
CA GLN A 55 1.54 -17.41 14.24
C GLN A 55 2.58 -17.85 15.28
N ARG A 56 3.29 -18.93 15.06
CA ARG A 56 4.36 -19.40 15.96
C ARG A 56 5.63 -18.58 15.83
N GLU A 57 5.92 -18.12 14.62
CA GLU A 57 7.17 -17.45 14.29
C GLU A 57 7.05 -15.92 14.32
N ILE A 58 5.85 -15.39 14.07
CA ILE A 58 5.60 -13.96 13.91
C ILE A 58 4.62 -13.46 14.95
N THR A 59 5.03 -12.46 15.71
CA THR A 59 4.19 -11.76 16.68
C THR A 59 3.57 -10.51 16.05
N TRP A 60 2.25 -10.37 16.17
CA TRP A 60 1.51 -9.18 15.79
C TRP A 60 1.13 -8.35 17.01
N THR A 61 1.35 -7.05 16.92
CA THR A 61 0.84 -6.04 17.86
C THR A 61 0.20 -4.89 17.08
N GLN A 62 -0.47 -4.00 17.76
CA GLN A 62 -1.09 -2.82 17.13
C GLN A 62 -0.05 -1.93 16.42
N GLU A 63 1.18 -1.88 16.89
CA GLU A 63 2.22 -1.02 16.32
C GLU A 63 3.17 -1.77 15.37
N ARG A 64 3.46 -3.04 15.67
CA ARG A 64 4.48 -3.83 14.97
C ARG A 64 4.02 -5.25 14.69
N VAL A 65 4.54 -5.77 13.59
CA VAL A 65 4.60 -7.19 13.29
C VAL A 65 6.08 -7.56 13.21
N TYR A 66 6.53 -8.57 13.95
CA TYR A 66 7.94 -8.87 14.05
C TYR A 66 8.21 -10.37 14.21
N MET A 67 9.40 -10.80 13.80
CA MET A 67 9.88 -12.15 14.07
C MET A 67 10.06 -12.33 15.57
N THR A 68 9.48 -13.38 16.14
CA THR A 68 9.54 -13.67 17.56
C THR A 68 11.00 -13.81 18.02
N GLY A 69 11.36 -13.05 19.04
CA GLY A 69 12.75 -12.97 19.53
C GLY A 69 13.64 -11.90 18.86
N ALA A 70 13.17 -11.22 17.79
CA ALA A 70 13.94 -10.21 17.07
C ALA A 70 13.16 -8.89 16.83
N LYS A 71 12.38 -8.46 17.82
CA LYS A 71 11.44 -7.33 17.74
C LYS A 71 12.04 -6.03 17.23
N GLU A 72 13.28 -5.72 17.58
CA GLU A 72 13.89 -4.43 17.25
C GLU A 72 14.64 -4.44 15.91
N GLU A 73 14.91 -5.61 15.35
CA GLU A 73 15.76 -5.76 14.16
C GLU A 73 15.00 -6.33 12.96
N TRP A 74 13.91 -7.07 13.20
CA TRP A 74 13.18 -7.83 12.17
C TRP A 74 11.68 -7.57 12.26
N PHE A 75 11.20 -6.52 11.59
CA PHE A 75 9.84 -6.07 11.81
C PHE A 75 9.22 -5.31 10.63
N ALA A 76 7.87 -5.29 10.64
CA ALA A 76 7.06 -4.28 9.99
C ALA A 76 6.45 -3.35 11.06
N VAL A 77 6.28 -2.09 10.73
CA VAL A 77 5.76 -1.08 11.67
C VAL A 77 4.76 -0.14 10.99
N ALA A 78 3.64 0.10 11.68
CA ALA A 78 2.66 1.09 11.27
C ALA A 78 3.11 2.50 11.71
N ARG A 79 3.16 3.45 10.79
CA ARG A 79 3.48 4.86 11.03
C ARG A 79 2.45 5.74 10.34
N THR A 80 1.86 6.66 11.05
CA THR A 80 0.93 7.64 10.47
C THR A 80 1.68 8.66 9.63
N SER A 81 1.10 9.10 8.53
CA SER A 81 1.71 10.10 7.62
C SER A 81 1.53 11.55 8.07
N ASN A 82 1.19 11.77 9.35
CA ASN A 82 0.88 13.11 9.87
C ASN A 82 2.10 14.06 9.95
N THR A 83 3.30 13.50 9.90
CA THR A 83 4.55 14.27 9.87
C THR A 83 5.45 13.74 8.77
N PRO A 84 6.21 14.61 8.08
CA PRO A 84 7.20 14.20 7.07
C PRO A 84 8.21 13.18 7.62
N ASP A 85 8.54 13.30 8.90
CA ASP A 85 9.56 12.46 9.56
C ASP A 85 9.07 11.04 9.91
N ALA A 86 7.79 10.73 9.67
CA ALA A 86 7.19 9.45 10.04
C ALA A 86 7.91 8.24 9.42
N LEU A 87 8.50 8.42 8.24
CA LEU A 87 9.23 7.40 7.49
C LEU A 87 10.75 7.59 7.50
N GLN A 88 11.27 8.52 8.32
CA GLN A 88 12.71 8.74 8.47
C GLN A 88 13.39 7.66 9.32
N GLY A 89 14.71 7.52 9.13
CA GLY A 89 15.57 6.70 9.99
C GLY A 89 15.46 5.19 9.80
N PHE A 90 14.73 4.73 8.79
CA PHE A 90 14.71 3.31 8.45
C PHE A 90 15.89 2.97 7.53
N HIS A 91 16.84 2.22 8.06
CA HIS A 91 18.00 1.70 7.33
C HIS A 91 18.07 0.18 7.52
N SER A 92 18.15 -0.55 6.44
CA SER A 92 18.34 -2.01 6.42
C SER A 92 18.78 -2.41 5.02
N GLU A 93 19.57 -3.47 4.89
CA GLU A 93 19.85 -4.11 3.60
C GLU A 93 18.57 -4.63 2.93
N ASN A 94 17.56 -4.97 3.74
CA ASN A 94 16.25 -5.41 3.30
C ASN A 94 15.18 -4.41 3.78
N LEU A 95 14.86 -3.42 2.95
CA LEU A 95 13.93 -2.34 3.26
C LEU A 95 12.77 -2.35 2.27
N LEU A 96 11.53 -2.37 2.79
CA LEU A 96 10.32 -2.26 1.99
C LEU A 96 9.39 -1.19 2.58
N PHE A 97 9.19 -0.10 1.87
CA PHE A 97 8.14 0.86 2.20
C PHE A 97 6.81 0.40 1.60
N ILE A 98 5.74 0.45 2.40
CA ILE A 98 4.36 0.20 1.95
C ILE A 98 3.53 1.44 2.23
N ILE A 99 2.95 2.01 1.17
CA ILE A 99 2.12 3.21 1.25
C ILE A 99 0.75 2.89 0.66
N ASP A 100 -0.24 2.77 1.54
CA ASP A 100 -1.63 2.55 1.14
C ASP A 100 -2.32 3.88 0.87
N GLU A 101 -3.28 3.88 -0.07
CA GLU A 101 -3.99 5.06 -0.57
C GLU A 101 -3.03 6.24 -0.86
N ALA A 102 -1.94 5.92 -1.56
CA ALA A 102 -0.77 6.80 -1.77
C ALA A 102 -1.10 8.15 -2.42
N SER A 103 -2.19 8.24 -3.18
CA SER A 103 -2.66 9.52 -3.76
C SER A 103 -3.11 10.54 -2.72
N GLY A 104 -3.42 10.10 -1.50
CA GLY A 104 -3.83 10.96 -0.39
C GLY A 104 -2.70 11.29 0.58
N VAL A 105 -1.49 10.77 0.37
CA VAL A 105 -0.31 11.04 1.21
C VAL A 105 0.41 12.30 0.71
N ASP A 106 0.78 13.20 1.61
CA ASP A 106 1.54 14.42 1.28
C ASP A 106 2.89 14.07 0.65
N ASP A 107 3.27 14.78 -0.41
CA ASP A 107 4.51 14.54 -1.16
C ASP A 107 5.77 14.60 -0.28
N LYS A 108 5.76 15.41 0.79
CA LYS A 108 6.87 15.51 1.74
C LYS A 108 7.16 14.21 2.49
N VAL A 109 6.16 13.34 2.64
CA VAL A 109 6.34 12.02 3.26
C VAL A 109 7.18 11.09 2.40
N PHE A 110 7.21 11.32 1.07
CA PHE A 110 8.01 10.53 0.14
C PHE A 110 9.49 10.96 0.08
N GLU A 111 9.85 12.16 0.52
CA GLU A 111 11.24 12.63 0.49
C GLU A 111 12.21 11.68 1.24
N PRO A 112 11.95 11.31 2.51
CA PRO A 112 12.81 10.35 3.22
C PRO A 112 12.79 8.95 2.60
N VAL A 113 11.67 8.55 1.99
CA VAL A 113 11.54 7.27 1.27
C VAL A 113 12.48 7.25 0.07
N LEU A 114 12.46 8.30 -0.75
CA LEU A 114 13.36 8.43 -1.91
C LEU A 114 14.83 8.39 -1.51
N GLY A 115 15.21 9.06 -0.41
CA GLY A 115 16.55 9.01 0.13
C GLY A 115 16.96 7.58 0.52
N ALA A 116 16.07 6.81 1.13
CA ALA A 116 16.32 5.44 1.54
C ALA A 116 16.37 4.46 0.35
N LEU A 117 15.67 4.72 -0.75
CA LEU A 117 15.70 3.90 -1.96
C LEU A 117 17.06 3.93 -2.70
N SER A 118 17.98 4.81 -2.32
CA SER A 118 19.38 4.78 -2.79
C SER A 118 20.14 3.53 -2.32
N THR A 119 19.66 2.86 -1.25
CA THR A 119 20.24 1.62 -0.75
C THR A 119 19.85 0.46 -1.67
N GLU A 120 20.83 -0.33 -2.11
CA GLU A 120 20.59 -1.54 -2.88
C GLU A 120 19.65 -2.48 -2.08
N GLY A 121 18.63 -3.01 -2.73
CA GLY A 121 17.65 -3.87 -2.07
C GLY A 121 16.46 -3.15 -1.44
N ALA A 122 16.49 -1.81 -1.28
CA ALA A 122 15.34 -1.05 -0.85
C ALA A 122 14.23 -1.05 -1.92
N ARG A 123 12.97 -1.17 -1.49
CA ARG A 123 11.80 -1.26 -2.36
C ARG A 123 10.67 -0.37 -1.85
N LEU A 124 9.83 0.09 -2.78
CA LEU A 124 8.63 0.86 -2.49
C LEU A 124 7.44 0.20 -3.17
N LEU A 125 6.41 -0.11 -2.39
CA LEU A 125 5.10 -0.54 -2.88
C LEU A 125 4.06 0.52 -2.54
N MET A 126 3.47 1.11 -3.57
CA MET A 126 2.38 2.08 -3.44
C MET A 126 1.10 1.50 -4.03
N CYS A 127 0.02 1.64 -3.30
CA CYS A 127 -1.32 1.35 -3.82
C CYS A 127 -2.23 2.55 -3.55
N GLY A 128 -3.19 2.77 -4.41
CA GLY A 128 -4.18 3.83 -4.22
C GLY A 128 -5.18 3.90 -5.36
N ASN A 129 -6.21 4.69 -5.16
CA ASN A 129 -7.06 5.17 -6.23
C ASN A 129 -6.48 6.51 -6.70
N PRO A 130 -6.42 6.80 -8.00
CA PRO A 130 -5.90 8.08 -8.50
C PRO A 130 -6.93 9.20 -8.27
N THR A 131 -6.94 9.72 -7.06
CA THR A 131 -7.84 10.80 -6.63
C THR A 131 -7.28 12.19 -6.88
N GLN A 132 -5.98 12.27 -7.23
CA GLN A 132 -5.26 13.51 -7.50
C GLN A 132 -4.65 13.46 -8.91
N LEU A 133 -4.70 14.57 -9.64
CA LEU A 133 -4.07 14.74 -10.97
C LEU A 133 -2.65 15.33 -10.87
N GLN A 134 -2.05 15.28 -9.70
CA GLN A 134 -0.70 15.76 -9.41
C GLN A 134 -0.14 15.01 -8.19
N GLY A 135 1.14 15.20 -7.91
CA GLY A 135 1.81 14.64 -6.75
C GLY A 135 2.56 13.34 -7.05
N PHE A 136 3.27 12.87 -6.07
CA PHE A 136 4.23 11.77 -6.21
C PHE A 136 3.61 10.50 -6.79
N PHE A 137 2.43 10.09 -6.30
CA PHE A 137 1.75 8.89 -6.79
C PHE A 137 1.28 9.04 -8.25
N TYR A 138 0.74 10.21 -8.62
CA TYR A 138 0.37 10.52 -9.99
C TYR A 138 1.59 10.49 -10.92
N ASP A 139 2.68 11.10 -10.52
CA ASP A 139 3.91 11.17 -11.29
C ASP A 139 4.53 9.79 -11.56
N ALA A 140 4.36 8.83 -10.63
CA ALA A 140 4.81 7.46 -10.81
C ALA A 140 4.11 6.72 -11.98
N PHE A 141 2.91 7.16 -12.37
CA PHE A 141 2.18 6.65 -13.54
C PHE A 141 2.39 7.48 -14.82
N HIS A 142 2.98 8.68 -14.70
CA HIS A 142 3.14 9.65 -15.78
C HIS A 142 4.61 10.00 -16.05
N LYS A 143 5.07 11.13 -15.57
CA LYS A 143 6.41 11.65 -15.92
C LYS A 143 7.57 10.77 -15.41
N ASN A 144 7.37 10.05 -14.30
CA ASN A 144 8.38 9.17 -13.71
C ASN A 144 8.11 7.68 -13.99
N ARG A 145 7.24 7.36 -14.93
CA ARG A 145 6.80 5.98 -15.19
C ARG A 145 7.94 5.01 -15.49
N ALA A 146 9.02 5.47 -16.08
CA ALA A 146 10.19 4.66 -16.39
C ALA A 146 10.89 4.08 -15.14
N GLU A 147 10.72 4.74 -13.99
CA GLU A 147 11.32 4.35 -12.70
C GLU A 147 10.45 3.35 -11.93
N TYR A 148 9.22 3.09 -12.38
CA TYR A 148 8.23 2.31 -11.65
C TYR A 148 7.67 1.15 -12.50
N HIS A 149 7.45 0.02 -11.84
CA HIS A 149 6.59 -1.03 -12.38
C HIS A 149 5.14 -0.69 -12.03
N THR A 150 4.39 -0.17 -13.01
CA THR A 150 3.02 0.28 -12.79
C THR A 150 2.02 -0.80 -13.19
N ILE A 151 1.06 -1.09 -12.29
CA ILE A 151 -0.05 -2.01 -12.53
C ILE A 151 -1.35 -1.22 -12.40
N HIS A 152 -2.10 -1.17 -13.50
CA HIS A 152 -3.44 -0.57 -13.52
C HIS A 152 -4.49 -1.69 -13.51
N VAL A 153 -5.39 -1.63 -12.55
CA VAL A 153 -6.51 -2.59 -12.43
C VAL A 153 -7.82 -1.85 -12.66
N ASP A 154 -8.50 -2.24 -13.73
CA ASP A 154 -9.84 -1.74 -14.06
C ASP A 154 -10.90 -2.60 -13.35
N ASP A 155 -11.78 -1.97 -12.60
CA ASP A 155 -12.85 -2.64 -11.85
C ASP A 155 -13.81 -3.41 -12.76
N ARG A 156 -13.99 -2.97 -14.00
CA ARG A 156 -14.82 -3.67 -15.02
C ARG A 156 -14.33 -5.08 -15.32
N ASN A 157 -13.03 -5.28 -15.21
CA ASN A 157 -12.37 -6.57 -15.46
C ASN A 157 -12.21 -7.38 -14.18
N SER A 158 -12.67 -6.88 -13.03
CA SER A 158 -12.55 -7.56 -11.76
C SER A 158 -13.71 -8.54 -11.55
N PRO A 159 -13.45 -9.83 -11.33
CA PRO A 159 -14.51 -10.80 -11.03
C PRO A 159 -15.19 -10.53 -9.67
N ARG A 160 -14.68 -9.58 -8.88
CA ARG A 160 -15.22 -9.19 -7.57
C ARG A 160 -16.24 -8.05 -7.65
N VAL A 161 -16.33 -7.38 -8.79
CA VAL A 161 -17.29 -6.29 -9.01
C VAL A 161 -18.42 -6.83 -9.87
N SER A 162 -19.65 -6.79 -9.34
CA SER A 162 -20.81 -7.28 -10.09
C SER A 162 -21.15 -6.34 -11.24
N GLN A 163 -21.58 -6.90 -12.38
CA GLN A 163 -22.04 -6.13 -13.52
C GLN A 163 -23.25 -5.23 -13.15
N GLU A 164 -24.12 -5.74 -12.28
CA GLU A 164 -25.27 -4.99 -11.76
C GLU A 164 -24.85 -3.71 -11.02
N TYR A 165 -23.77 -3.76 -10.25
CA TYR A 165 -23.21 -2.58 -9.58
C TYR A 165 -22.69 -1.56 -10.60
N ILE A 166 -21.96 -2.01 -11.61
CA ILE A 166 -21.44 -1.16 -12.70
C ILE A 166 -22.58 -0.46 -13.44
N ASP A 167 -23.59 -1.21 -13.80
CA ASP A 167 -24.75 -0.69 -14.54
C ASP A 167 -25.57 0.32 -13.71
N ARG A 168 -25.66 0.08 -12.39
CA ARG A 168 -26.28 1.03 -11.45
C ARG A 168 -25.52 2.34 -11.38
N ILE A 169 -24.18 2.30 -11.27
CA ILE A 169 -23.35 3.50 -11.24
C ILE A 169 -23.47 4.28 -12.56
N ARG A 170 -23.46 3.60 -13.70
CA ARG A 170 -23.69 4.22 -15.01
C ARG A 170 -25.05 4.92 -15.10
N THR A 171 -26.09 4.27 -14.61
CA THR A 171 -27.45 4.83 -14.60
C THR A 171 -27.56 6.04 -13.68
N MET A 172 -26.92 6.01 -12.52
CA MET A 172 -26.98 7.09 -11.53
C MET A 172 -26.19 8.33 -11.93
N TYR A 173 -25.04 8.16 -12.55
CA TYR A 173 -24.06 9.23 -12.72
C TYR A 173 -23.73 9.55 -14.19
N GLY A 174 -24.24 8.75 -15.13
CA GLY A 174 -23.94 8.87 -16.56
C GLY A 174 -22.62 8.19 -16.97
N GLU A 175 -22.46 7.83 -18.23
CA GLU A 175 -21.29 7.09 -18.73
C GLU A 175 -19.96 7.87 -18.60
N ASP A 176 -20.01 9.19 -18.72
CA ASP A 176 -18.85 10.09 -18.69
C ASP A 176 -18.64 10.76 -17.32
N SER A 177 -19.36 10.33 -16.29
CA SER A 177 -19.19 10.93 -14.96
C SER A 177 -17.90 10.53 -14.28
N ASP A 178 -17.37 11.41 -13.43
CA ASP A 178 -16.20 11.10 -12.59
C ASP A 178 -16.44 9.84 -11.74
N ALA A 179 -17.66 9.55 -11.30
CA ALA A 179 -18.00 8.34 -10.57
C ALA A 179 -17.82 7.08 -11.42
N VAL A 180 -18.16 7.14 -12.70
CA VAL A 180 -17.90 6.05 -13.66
C VAL A 180 -16.43 6.04 -14.04
N SER A 181 -15.81 7.19 -14.25
CA SER A 181 -14.36 7.31 -14.46
C SER A 181 -13.57 6.83 -13.24
N TYR A 182 -14.06 7.04 -12.03
CA TYR A 182 -13.46 6.54 -10.79
C TYR A 182 -13.50 5.01 -10.66
N THR A 183 -14.55 4.39 -11.19
CA THR A 183 -14.60 2.94 -11.35
C THR A 183 -13.79 2.48 -12.57
N HIS A 184 -13.53 3.37 -13.53
CA HIS A 184 -12.98 3.04 -14.84
C HIS A 184 -11.63 3.67 -15.17
N LEU A 185 -11.01 4.43 -14.29
CA LEU A 185 -9.84 5.25 -14.55
C LEU A 185 -9.00 4.84 -15.78
N THR A 186 -9.40 5.39 -16.89
CA THR A 186 -8.50 5.89 -17.92
C THR A 186 -8.38 7.37 -17.66
N LEU A 187 -7.26 7.83 -17.09
CA LEU A 187 -6.92 9.24 -17.19
C LEU A 187 -6.83 9.56 -18.68
N PRO A 188 -7.45 10.67 -19.15
CA PRO A 188 -7.28 11.09 -20.52
C PRO A 188 -5.78 11.24 -20.82
N THR A 189 -5.35 10.64 -21.91
CA THR A 189 -4.01 10.80 -22.49
C THR A 189 -3.76 12.25 -22.83
#